data_de3639fd1aaba15e1d629bf29edef765
#
_entry.id   de3639fd1aaba15e1d629bf29edef765
#
_cell.length_a   1.000
_cell.length_b   1.000
_cell.length_c   1.000
_cell.angle_alpha   90.00
_cell.angle_beta   90.00
_cell.angle_gamma   90.00
#
_symmetry.space_group_name_H-M   'P 1'
#
loop_
_entity.id
_entity.type
_entity.pdbx_description
1 polymer ?
#
loop_
_entity_poly.entity_id
_entity_poly.type
_entity_poly.pdbx_seq_one_letter_code
_entity_poly.pdbx_strand_id
1 'polypeptide(L)'
;KSFLTALGSFMYATSNRAHFHPEDAFRTVLIDGLGLDAWQCGLAMGSNSLAYVAGTVICRRLLPRYGLAGAVVRAAGFTAVSAVLMLVVAATGHVAVWTLLVPQWIYAVGHGVHQPCGQAGAVWPFPRAAGVASALAGFVLAGVGMAVSLWLGWHLVGTAPRPYFIAVACFAIATCAVAWTWVRKHGEPPRAVSEVA
;
A
#
# COMPACT_ATOMS: atom_id res chain seq x y z
N LYS A 1 14.36 7.12 -10.66
CA LYS A 1 13.26 6.46 -11.41
C LYS A 1 12.96 5.05 -10.85
N SER A 2 13.97 4.25 -10.49
CA SER A 2 13.84 2.93 -9.87
C SER A 2 13.25 2.95 -8.44
N PHE A 3 13.30 4.09 -7.76
CA PHE A 3 12.81 4.22 -6.39
C PHE A 3 11.28 4.28 -6.30
N LEU A 4 10.60 4.91 -7.25
CA LEU A 4 9.13 4.87 -7.38
C LEU A 4 8.64 3.45 -7.66
N THR A 5 9.40 2.72 -8.45
CA THR A 5 9.15 1.29 -8.72
C THR A 5 9.28 0.48 -7.44
N ALA A 6 10.37 0.67 -6.70
CA ALA A 6 10.57 -0.02 -5.42
C ALA A 6 9.48 0.32 -4.41
N LEU A 7 8.94 1.54 -4.42
CA LEU A 7 7.93 1.98 -3.47
C LEU A 7 6.51 1.54 -3.84
N GLY A 8 6.14 1.63 -5.12
CA GLY A 8 4.92 0.99 -5.62
C GLY A 8 4.96 -0.52 -5.37
N SER A 9 6.13 -1.10 -5.58
CA SER A 9 6.44 -2.49 -5.30
C SER A 9 6.31 -2.83 -3.82
N PHE A 10 6.83 -2.01 -2.94
CA PHE A 10 6.77 -2.17 -1.51
C PHE A 10 5.33 -2.10 -0.95
N MET A 11 4.49 -1.26 -1.52
CA MET A 11 3.08 -1.15 -1.15
C MET A 11 2.27 -2.36 -1.60
N TYR A 12 2.60 -2.93 -2.74
CA TYR A 12 2.01 -4.17 -3.24
C TYR A 12 2.48 -5.38 -2.42
N ALA A 13 3.72 -5.40 -1.99
CA ALA A 13 4.28 -6.47 -1.17
C ALA A 13 3.63 -6.53 0.23
N THR A 14 3.25 -5.39 0.80
CA THR A 14 2.43 -5.35 2.02
C THR A 14 0.98 -5.78 1.77
N SER A 15 0.58 -5.92 0.49
CA SER A 15 -0.79 -6.22 0.08
C SER A 15 -0.98 -7.64 -0.50
N ASN A 16 0.07 -8.31 -1.01
CA ASN A 16 -0.17 -9.56 -1.75
C ASN A 16 1.08 -10.45 -1.95
N ARG A 17 1.16 -11.58 -1.29
CA ARG A 17 1.98 -12.76 -1.58
C ARG A 17 3.39 -12.88 -0.98
N ALA A 18 3.47 -13.56 0.13
CA ALA A 18 4.47 -14.61 0.39
C ALA A 18 3.84 -15.60 1.38
N HIS A 19 4.34 -16.81 1.53
CA HIS A 19 3.80 -17.87 2.39
C HIS A 19 3.73 -17.54 3.89
N PHE A 20 4.05 -16.31 4.27
CA PHE A 20 3.72 -15.64 5.53
C PHE A 20 3.19 -14.25 5.14
N HIS A 21 1.89 -14.19 4.88
CA HIS A 21 1.27 -12.95 4.41
C HIS A 21 1.11 -11.94 5.55
N PRO A 22 1.25 -10.63 5.28
CA PRO A 22 0.64 -9.61 6.15
C PRO A 22 -0.85 -9.88 6.39
N GLU A 23 -1.51 -10.58 5.48
CA GLU A 23 -2.85 -11.13 5.62
C GLU A 23 -2.92 -12.20 6.71
N ASP A 24 -1.89 -13.03 6.89
CA ASP A 24 -1.82 -13.98 7.98
C ASP A 24 -1.62 -13.27 9.31
N ALA A 25 -0.81 -12.20 9.35
CA ALA A 25 -0.69 -11.35 10.53
C ALA A 25 -2.01 -10.64 10.85
N PHE A 26 -2.69 -10.11 9.83
CA PHE A 26 -4.02 -9.51 9.98
C PHE A 26 -5.06 -10.54 10.40
N ARG A 27 -5.03 -11.72 9.78
CA ARG A 27 -5.88 -12.85 10.15
C ARG A 27 -5.63 -13.33 11.57
N THR A 28 -4.37 -13.48 11.98
CA THR A 28 -4.00 -13.87 13.35
C THR A 28 -4.53 -12.86 14.35
N VAL A 29 -4.40 -11.56 14.09
CA VAL A 29 -4.97 -10.52 14.96
C VAL A 29 -6.49 -10.60 15.02
N LEU A 30 -7.19 -10.89 13.91
CA LEU A 30 -8.65 -10.98 13.87
C LEU A 30 -9.15 -12.25 14.55
N ILE A 31 -8.59 -13.40 14.23
CA ILE A 31 -9.08 -14.70 14.72
C ILE A 31 -8.52 -14.97 16.11
N ASP A 32 -7.18 -14.97 16.26
CA ASP A 32 -6.55 -15.40 17.51
C ASP A 32 -6.55 -14.28 18.55
N GLY A 33 -6.50 -13.02 18.11
CA GLY A 33 -6.50 -11.83 18.99
C GLY A 33 -7.87 -11.32 19.37
N LEU A 34 -8.83 -11.29 18.45
CA LEU A 34 -10.16 -10.72 18.63
C LEU A 34 -11.27 -11.78 18.66
N GLY A 35 -10.95 -13.06 18.45
CA GLY A 35 -11.90 -14.17 18.54
C GLY A 35 -12.93 -14.21 17.41
N LEU A 36 -12.63 -13.64 16.22
CA LEU A 36 -13.53 -13.67 15.09
C LEU A 36 -13.58 -15.06 14.46
N ASP A 37 -14.77 -15.46 14.03
CA ASP A 37 -14.94 -16.65 13.20
C ASP A 37 -14.29 -16.47 11.81
N ALA A 38 -13.95 -17.60 11.17
CA ALA A 38 -13.34 -17.61 9.84
C ALA A 38 -14.16 -16.83 8.78
N TRP A 39 -15.50 -16.91 8.83
CA TRP A 39 -16.38 -16.19 7.91
C TRP A 39 -16.38 -14.68 8.16
N GLN A 40 -16.31 -14.23 9.42
CA GLN A 40 -16.20 -12.82 9.80
C GLN A 40 -14.85 -12.25 9.36
N CYS A 41 -13.78 -13.02 9.51
CA CYS A 41 -12.47 -12.67 8.98
C CYS A 41 -12.52 -12.55 7.45
N GLY A 42 -13.17 -13.46 6.75
CA GLY A 42 -13.38 -13.38 5.31
C GLY A 42 -14.14 -12.13 4.87
N LEU A 43 -15.17 -11.71 5.61
CA LEU A 43 -15.89 -10.47 5.36
C LEU A 43 -15.00 -9.24 5.60
N ALA A 44 -14.18 -9.23 6.65
CA ALA A 44 -13.24 -8.17 6.95
C ALA A 44 -12.21 -8.00 5.82
N MET A 45 -11.65 -9.10 5.34
CA MET A 45 -10.71 -9.09 4.21
C MET A 45 -11.39 -8.68 2.89
N GLY A 46 -12.60 -9.19 2.63
CA GLY A 46 -13.41 -8.79 1.48
C GLY A 46 -13.75 -7.30 1.48
N SER A 47 -14.09 -6.74 2.64
CA SER A 47 -14.35 -5.29 2.77
C SER A 47 -13.12 -4.43 2.47
N ASN A 48 -11.93 -4.92 2.82
CA ASN A 48 -10.67 -4.25 2.46
C ASN A 48 -10.47 -4.21 0.93
N SER A 49 -10.82 -5.28 0.23
CA SER A 49 -10.79 -5.32 -1.23
C SER A 49 -11.75 -4.31 -1.86
N LEU A 50 -12.95 -4.13 -1.29
CA LEU A 50 -13.89 -3.09 -1.73
C LEU A 50 -13.33 -1.69 -1.53
N ALA A 51 -12.67 -1.41 -0.41
CA ALA A 51 -11.99 -0.14 -0.17
C ALA A 51 -10.87 0.11 -1.20
N TYR A 52 -10.10 -0.93 -1.56
CA TYR A 52 -9.11 -0.84 -2.63
C TYR A 52 -9.74 -0.51 -3.98
N VAL A 53 -10.85 -1.16 -4.35
CA VAL A 53 -11.60 -0.86 -5.59
C VAL A 53 -12.09 0.58 -5.57
N ALA A 54 -12.62 1.09 -4.45
CA ALA A 54 -12.98 2.49 -4.33
C ALA A 54 -11.79 3.41 -4.60
N GLY A 55 -10.59 3.07 -4.09
CA GLY A 55 -9.34 3.76 -4.39
C GLY A 55 -9.00 3.78 -5.89
N THR A 56 -9.17 2.65 -6.60
CA THR A 56 -8.93 2.61 -8.06
C THR A 56 -9.91 3.48 -8.84
N VAL A 57 -11.16 3.56 -8.41
CA VAL A 57 -12.17 4.48 -8.99
C VAL A 57 -11.76 5.93 -8.76
N ILE A 58 -11.27 6.28 -7.57
CA ILE A 58 -10.73 7.60 -7.26
C ILE A 58 -9.52 7.89 -8.15
N CYS A 59 -8.60 6.93 -8.33
CA CYS A 59 -7.45 7.05 -9.21
C CYS A 59 -7.86 7.45 -10.63
N ARG A 60 -8.85 6.76 -11.20
CA ARG A 60 -9.38 7.05 -12.54
C ARG A 60 -9.94 8.47 -12.68
N ARG A 61 -10.44 9.07 -11.61
CA ARG A 61 -10.93 10.45 -11.58
C ARG A 61 -9.81 11.47 -11.35
N LEU A 62 -8.77 11.11 -10.61
CA LEU A 62 -7.66 12.01 -10.30
C LEU A 62 -6.66 12.12 -11.45
N LEU A 63 -6.38 11.02 -12.15
CA LEU A 63 -5.39 10.99 -13.23
C LEU A 63 -5.63 12.03 -14.33
N PRO A 64 -6.84 12.19 -14.92
CA PRO A 64 -7.08 13.18 -15.97
C PRO A 64 -6.93 14.63 -15.50
N ARG A 65 -7.19 14.88 -14.20
CA ARG A 65 -7.20 16.23 -13.63
C ARG A 65 -5.84 16.69 -13.13
N TYR A 66 -5.07 15.77 -12.56
CA TYR A 66 -3.87 16.11 -11.78
C TYR A 66 -2.60 15.40 -12.24
N GLY A 67 -2.71 14.57 -13.28
CA GLY A 67 -1.60 13.72 -13.73
C GLY A 67 -1.22 12.64 -12.72
N LEU A 68 -0.15 11.90 -13.03
CA LEU A 68 0.30 10.78 -12.22
C LEU A 68 0.84 11.25 -10.86
N ALA A 69 1.75 12.23 -10.88
CA ALA A 69 2.33 12.75 -9.64
C ALA A 69 1.28 13.41 -8.75
N GLY A 70 0.38 14.21 -9.35
CA GLY A 70 -0.68 14.88 -8.63
C GLY A 70 -1.70 13.92 -8.00
N ALA A 71 -2.00 12.79 -8.63
CA ALA A 71 -2.86 11.75 -8.08
C ALA A 71 -2.20 11.07 -6.86
N VAL A 72 -0.91 10.68 -6.99
CA VAL A 72 -0.14 10.05 -5.90
C VAL A 72 0.00 10.96 -4.69
N VAL A 73 0.32 12.24 -4.90
CA VAL A 73 0.47 13.22 -3.80
C VAL A 73 -0.82 13.39 -3.00
N ARG A 74 -1.98 13.38 -3.67
CA ARG A 74 -3.29 13.48 -3.00
C ARG A 74 -3.68 12.20 -2.28
N ALA A 75 -3.40 11.05 -2.88
CA ALA A 75 -3.62 9.75 -2.26
C ALA A 75 -2.76 9.55 -1.00
N ALA A 76 -1.58 10.16 -0.93
CA ALA A 76 -0.74 10.16 0.26
C ALA A 76 -1.44 10.76 1.49
N GLY A 77 -2.43 11.63 1.30
CA GLY A 77 -3.28 12.12 2.40
C GLY A 77 -4.06 11.01 3.09
N PHE A 78 -4.69 10.10 2.34
CA PHE A 78 -5.37 8.93 2.91
C PHE A 78 -4.38 8.02 3.65
N THR A 79 -3.23 7.79 3.06
CA THR A 79 -2.17 6.97 3.64
C THR A 79 -1.63 7.59 4.93
N ALA A 80 -1.47 8.93 4.99
CA ALA A 80 -1.04 9.65 6.20
C ALA A 80 -2.08 9.55 7.33
N VAL A 81 -3.36 9.73 7.02
CA VAL A 81 -4.45 9.56 8.01
C VAL A 81 -4.45 8.14 8.57
N SER A 82 -4.32 7.13 7.71
CA SER A 82 -4.22 5.74 8.14
C SER A 82 -3.01 5.52 9.05
N ALA A 83 -1.83 6.06 8.69
CA ALA A 83 -0.61 5.95 9.51
C ALA A 83 -0.82 6.50 10.92
N VAL A 84 -1.41 7.69 11.03
CA VAL A 84 -1.70 8.32 12.32
C VAL A 84 -2.66 7.44 13.15
N LEU A 85 -3.75 6.96 12.54
CA LEU A 85 -4.70 6.09 13.23
C LEU A 85 -4.05 4.79 13.70
N MET A 86 -3.22 4.14 12.86
CA MET A 86 -2.48 2.94 13.23
C MET A 86 -1.52 3.20 14.41
N LEU A 87 -0.82 4.33 14.41
CA LEU A 87 0.06 4.71 15.54
C LEU A 87 -0.74 4.98 16.82
N VAL A 88 -1.89 5.61 16.73
CA VAL A 88 -2.77 5.84 17.90
C VAL A 88 -3.23 4.50 18.47
N VAL A 89 -3.66 3.55 17.63
CA VAL A 89 -4.04 2.21 18.09
C VAL A 89 -2.86 1.47 18.72
N ALA A 90 -1.66 1.55 18.11
CA ALA A 90 -0.44 0.96 18.67
C ALA A 90 -0.04 1.57 20.02
N ALA A 91 -0.27 2.87 20.21
CA ALA A 91 0.07 3.58 21.45
C ALA A 91 -0.96 3.33 22.56
N THR A 92 -2.25 3.34 22.25
CA THR A 92 -3.33 3.15 23.22
C THR A 92 -3.53 1.68 23.61
N GLY A 93 -3.10 0.75 22.76
CA GLY A 93 -3.34 -0.68 22.96
C GLY A 93 -4.81 -1.08 22.86
N HIS A 94 -5.71 -0.16 22.46
CA HIS A 94 -7.15 -0.42 22.32
C HIS A 94 -7.41 -1.14 20.99
N VAL A 95 -7.38 -2.46 21.03
CA VAL A 95 -7.57 -3.30 19.84
C VAL A 95 -9.00 -3.81 19.81
N ALA A 96 -9.75 -3.33 18.84
CA ALA A 96 -11.10 -3.77 18.51
C ALA A 96 -11.20 -3.95 17.00
N VAL A 97 -12.21 -4.66 16.54
CA VAL A 97 -12.43 -4.90 15.11
C VAL A 97 -12.43 -3.59 14.31
N TRP A 98 -13.12 -2.58 14.80
CA TRP A 98 -13.22 -1.28 14.12
C TRP A 98 -11.94 -0.45 14.16
N THR A 99 -11.17 -0.53 15.27
CA THR A 99 -9.88 0.16 15.36
C THR A 99 -8.83 -0.45 14.45
N LEU A 100 -9.04 -1.69 14.01
CA LEU A 100 -8.24 -2.36 13.00
C LEU A 100 -8.73 -2.05 11.58
N LEU A 101 -10.04 -2.24 11.32
CA LEU A 101 -10.60 -2.16 9.96
C LEU A 101 -10.63 -0.73 9.40
N VAL A 102 -11.01 0.26 10.21
CA VAL A 102 -11.15 1.64 9.69
C VAL A 102 -9.82 2.20 9.17
N PRO A 103 -8.71 2.15 9.92
CA PRO A 103 -7.42 2.58 9.38
C PRO A 103 -6.99 1.76 8.15
N GLN A 104 -7.27 0.46 8.15
CA GLN A 104 -6.93 -0.43 7.04
C GLN A 104 -7.72 -0.09 5.77
N TRP A 105 -9.01 0.25 5.87
CA TRP A 105 -9.80 0.70 4.72
C TRP A 105 -9.29 2.03 4.15
N ILE A 106 -8.95 2.98 5.02
CA ILE A 106 -8.38 4.26 4.59
C ILE A 106 -7.05 4.02 3.88
N TYR A 107 -6.21 3.12 4.41
CA TYR A 107 -4.97 2.71 3.77
C TYR A 107 -5.24 2.08 2.39
N ALA A 108 -6.19 1.14 2.31
CA ALA A 108 -6.54 0.45 1.07
C ALA A 108 -7.05 1.41 -0.03
N VAL A 109 -7.80 2.45 0.33
CA VAL A 109 -8.20 3.52 -0.60
C VAL A 109 -6.97 4.24 -1.15
N GLY A 110 -6.04 4.66 -0.31
CA GLY A 110 -4.77 5.27 -0.73
C GLY A 110 -3.97 4.33 -1.63
N HIS A 111 -3.88 3.06 -1.25
CA HIS A 111 -3.17 2.02 -1.98
C HIS A 111 -3.76 1.78 -3.38
N GLY A 112 -5.10 1.81 -3.52
CA GLY A 112 -5.79 1.69 -4.81
C GLY A 112 -5.45 2.81 -5.80
N VAL A 113 -4.92 3.95 -5.34
CA VAL A 113 -4.34 5.00 -6.21
C VAL A 113 -2.85 4.78 -6.43
N HIS A 114 -2.11 4.49 -5.38
CA HIS A 114 -0.65 4.38 -5.43
C HIS A 114 -0.17 3.23 -6.32
N GLN A 115 -0.82 2.07 -6.25
CA GLN A 115 -0.40 0.88 -6.98
C GLN A 115 -0.44 1.05 -8.50
N PRO A 116 -1.56 1.42 -9.14
CA PRO A 116 -1.60 1.59 -10.59
C PRO A 116 -0.69 2.73 -11.06
N CYS A 117 -0.59 3.83 -10.30
CA CYS A 117 0.31 4.92 -10.61
C CYS A 117 1.78 4.51 -10.49
N GLY A 118 2.14 3.72 -9.47
CA GLY A 118 3.50 3.20 -9.29
C GLY A 118 3.91 2.24 -10.41
N GLN A 119 3.02 1.33 -10.81
CA GLN A 119 3.26 0.41 -11.93
C GLN A 119 3.44 1.17 -13.24
N ALA A 120 2.56 2.12 -13.56
CA ALA A 120 2.67 2.94 -14.75
C ALA A 120 3.98 3.75 -14.75
N GLY A 121 4.33 4.40 -13.63
CA GLY A 121 5.54 5.16 -13.48
C GLY A 121 6.83 4.34 -13.59
N ALA A 122 6.78 3.06 -13.24
CA ALA A 122 7.89 2.12 -13.35
C ALA A 122 8.19 1.74 -14.80
N VAL A 123 7.15 1.54 -15.60
CA VAL A 123 7.26 1.04 -16.98
C VAL A 123 7.48 2.18 -17.96
N TRP A 124 6.91 3.35 -17.69
CA TRP A 124 6.95 4.51 -18.57
C TRP A 124 8.33 4.88 -19.12
N PRO A 125 9.45 4.89 -18.33
CA PRO A 125 10.77 5.27 -18.86
C PRO A 125 11.36 4.25 -19.83
N PHE A 126 10.78 3.06 -19.95
CA PHE A 126 11.32 1.93 -20.68
C PHE A 126 10.33 1.34 -21.71
N PRO A 127 9.81 2.12 -22.68
CA PRO A 127 8.78 1.63 -23.61
C PRO A 127 9.24 0.44 -24.44
N ARG A 128 10.55 0.40 -24.79
CA ARG A 128 11.15 -0.72 -25.55
C ARG A 128 11.46 -1.96 -24.69
N ALA A 129 11.49 -1.82 -23.38
CA ALA A 129 11.79 -2.89 -22.42
C ALA A 129 10.73 -2.98 -21.31
N ALA A 130 9.48 -2.66 -21.64
CA ALA A 130 8.37 -2.59 -20.69
C ALA A 130 8.18 -3.90 -19.90
N GLY A 131 8.30 -5.06 -20.57
CA GLY A 131 8.22 -6.37 -19.95
C GLY A 131 9.32 -6.61 -18.92
N VAL A 132 10.56 -6.26 -19.24
CA VAL A 132 11.71 -6.40 -18.31
C VAL A 132 11.55 -5.44 -17.13
N ALA A 133 11.13 -4.21 -17.37
CA ALA A 133 10.87 -3.22 -16.31
C ALA A 133 9.77 -3.69 -15.36
N SER A 134 8.69 -4.25 -15.87
CA SER A 134 7.60 -4.81 -15.10
C SER A 134 8.03 -6.04 -14.29
N ALA A 135 8.80 -6.95 -14.90
CA ALA A 135 9.33 -8.14 -14.23
C ALA A 135 10.28 -7.76 -13.09
N LEU A 136 11.19 -6.80 -13.32
CA LEU A 136 12.11 -6.32 -12.29
C LEU A 136 11.35 -5.63 -11.14
N ALA A 137 10.34 -4.85 -11.48
CA ALA A 137 9.47 -4.23 -10.48
C ALA A 137 8.78 -5.30 -9.62
N GLY A 138 8.22 -6.34 -10.24
CA GLY A 138 7.60 -7.47 -9.55
C GLY A 138 8.58 -8.25 -8.67
N PHE A 139 9.81 -8.46 -9.15
CA PHE A 139 10.87 -9.14 -8.39
C PHE A 139 11.25 -8.36 -7.11
N VAL A 140 11.52 -7.07 -7.25
CA VAL A 140 11.83 -6.20 -6.09
C VAL A 140 10.66 -6.20 -5.11
N LEU A 141 9.45 -6.15 -5.62
CA LEU A 141 8.22 -6.22 -4.88
C LEU A 141 8.14 -7.47 -4.01
N ALA A 142 8.29 -8.62 -4.64
CA ALA A 142 8.24 -9.92 -3.95
C ALA A 142 9.35 -10.02 -2.89
N GLY A 143 10.56 -9.56 -3.20
CA GLY A 143 11.69 -9.58 -2.27
C GLY A 143 11.45 -8.73 -1.01
N VAL A 144 10.93 -7.53 -1.19
CA VAL A 144 10.57 -6.65 -0.05
C VAL A 144 9.43 -7.29 0.76
N GLY A 145 8.41 -7.84 0.09
CA GLY A 145 7.30 -8.52 0.77
C GLY A 145 7.77 -9.70 1.62
N MET A 146 8.67 -10.51 1.07
CA MET A 146 9.25 -11.62 1.80
C MET A 146 10.05 -11.15 3.03
N ALA A 147 10.89 -10.12 2.88
CA ALA A 147 11.66 -9.57 3.99
C ALA A 147 10.77 -9.05 5.12
N VAL A 148 9.69 -8.34 4.78
CA VAL A 148 8.72 -7.82 5.75
C VAL A 148 7.97 -8.96 6.43
N SER A 149 7.56 -9.97 5.67
CA SER A 149 6.84 -11.12 6.21
C SER A 149 7.71 -11.93 7.19
N LEU A 150 8.99 -12.13 6.86
CA LEU A 150 9.95 -12.76 7.77
C LEU A 150 10.14 -11.94 9.04
N TRP A 151 10.29 -10.61 8.90
CA TRP A 151 10.43 -9.72 10.05
C TRP A 151 9.20 -9.76 10.95
N LEU A 152 8.01 -9.69 10.38
CA LEU A 152 6.75 -9.82 11.11
C LEU A 152 6.62 -11.19 11.78
N GLY A 153 6.96 -12.29 11.09
CA GLY A 153 6.94 -13.64 11.65
C GLY A 153 7.83 -13.81 12.87
N TRP A 154 8.96 -13.11 12.91
CA TRP A 154 9.84 -13.14 14.09
C TRP A 154 9.37 -12.24 15.25
N HIS A 155 8.62 -11.17 14.98
CA HIS A 155 8.20 -10.18 15.98
C HIS A 155 6.75 -10.34 16.42
N LEU A 156 5.91 -11.04 15.65
CA LEU A 156 4.57 -11.42 16.04
C LEU A 156 4.64 -12.65 16.95
N VAL A 157 4.99 -12.41 18.22
CA VAL A 157 5.00 -13.45 19.25
C VAL A 157 3.63 -13.43 19.96
N GLY A 158 2.87 -14.52 19.80
CA GLY A 158 1.52 -14.60 20.36
C GLY A 158 0.50 -13.71 19.64
N THR A 159 -0.51 -13.25 20.36
CA THR A 159 -1.62 -12.46 19.83
C THR A 159 -1.40 -10.93 19.88
N ALA A 160 -0.18 -10.47 20.17
CA ALA A 160 0.10 -9.04 20.31
C ALA A 160 0.07 -8.32 18.96
N PRO A 161 -0.92 -7.48 18.66
CA PRO A 161 -1.08 -6.85 17.35
C PRO A 161 -0.19 -5.62 17.14
N ARG A 162 0.50 -5.16 18.19
CA ARG A 162 1.30 -3.93 18.18
C ARG A 162 2.38 -3.90 17.10
N PRO A 163 3.18 -4.96 16.86
CA PRO A 163 4.17 -4.97 15.78
C PRO A 163 3.55 -4.79 14.40
N TYR A 164 2.37 -5.36 14.16
CA TYR A 164 1.63 -5.19 12.93
C TYR A 164 1.28 -3.71 12.68
N PHE A 165 0.67 -3.03 13.65
CA PHE A 165 0.31 -1.62 13.52
C PHE A 165 1.51 -0.72 13.28
N ILE A 166 2.62 -0.97 13.98
CA ILE A 166 3.88 -0.22 13.80
C ILE A 166 4.43 -0.44 12.40
N ALA A 167 4.48 -1.68 11.92
CA ALA A 167 4.98 -1.99 10.59
C ALA A 167 4.16 -1.27 9.51
N VAL A 168 2.83 -1.40 9.53
CA VAL A 168 1.96 -0.74 8.55
C VAL A 168 2.11 0.78 8.60
N ALA A 169 2.20 1.37 9.81
CA ALA A 169 2.41 2.80 9.98
C ALA A 169 3.76 3.27 9.42
N CYS A 170 4.85 2.54 9.67
CA CYS A 170 6.17 2.85 9.13
C CYS A 170 6.15 2.85 7.59
N PHE A 171 5.48 1.87 6.99
CA PHE A 171 5.35 1.80 5.54
C PHE A 171 4.49 2.92 4.98
N ALA A 172 3.39 3.25 5.64
CA ALA A 172 2.55 4.37 5.25
C ALA A 172 3.31 5.69 5.31
N ILE A 173 4.10 5.92 6.37
CA ILE A 173 4.94 7.11 6.53
C ILE A 173 6.01 7.17 5.43
N ALA A 174 6.71 6.07 5.15
CA ALA A 174 7.70 6.01 4.08
C ALA A 174 7.08 6.33 2.72
N THR A 175 5.89 5.80 2.45
CA THR A 175 5.12 6.11 1.25
C THR A 175 4.79 7.60 1.14
N CYS A 176 4.27 8.20 2.21
CA CYS A 176 3.96 9.62 2.25
C CYS A 176 5.21 10.48 2.05
N ALA A 177 6.32 10.14 2.70
CA ALA A 177 7.58 10.84 2.56
C ALA A 177 8.03 10.87 1.09
N VAL A 178 7.99 9.72 0.41
CA VAL A 178 8.37 9.64 -1.01
C VAL A 178 7.36 10.33 -1.92
N ALA A 179 6.07 10.19 -1.67
CA ALA A 179 5.03 10.87 -2.45
C ALA A 179 5.19 12.40 -2.41
N TRP A 180 5.42 12.95 -1.23
CA TRP A 180 5.50 14.40 -1.05
C TRP A 180 6.87 15.01 -1.37
N THR A 181 7.96 14.24 -1.32
CA THR A 181 9.30 14.73 -1.66
C THR A 181 9.67 14.40 -3.09
N TRP A 182 9.79 13.13 -3.42
CA TRP A 182 10.34 12.67 -4.69
C TRP A 182 9.33 12.67 -5.83
N VAL A 183 8.13 12.08 -5.60
CA VAL A 183 7.09 11.97 -6.64
C VAL A 183 6.59 13.35 -7.04
N ARG A 184 6.39 14.22 -6.08
CA ARG A 184 5.98 15.61 -6.34
C ARG A 184 6.94 16.34 -7.25
N LYS A 185 8.25 16.07 -7.18
CA LYS A 185 9.27 16.76 -7.95
C LYS A 185 9.58 16.10 -9.30
N HIS A 186 9.48 14.78 -9.39
CA HIS A 186 10.01 14.01 -10.52
C HIS A 186 9.01 13.01 -11.12
N GLY A 187 7.78 12.92 -10.57
CA GLY A 187 6.83 11.87 -10.91
C GLY A 187 6.02 12.10 -12.18
N GLU A 188 6.04 13.30 -12.77
CA GLU A 188 5.36 13.54 -14.04
C GLU A 188 6.19 13.01 -15.22
N PRO A 189 5.60 12.17 -16.08
CA PRO A 189 6.21 11.85 -17.36
C PRO A 189 6.33 13.12 -18.20
N PRO A 190 7.39 13.26 -19.05
CA PRO A 190 7.47 14.33 -20.02
C PRO A 190 6.16 14.35 -20.82
N ARG A 191 5.50 15.49 -20.91
CA ARG A 191 4.35 15.64 -21.80
C ARG A 191 4.78 15.24 -23.18
N ALA A 192 4.09 14.27 -23.79
CA ALA A 192 4.25 14.04 -25.22
C ALA A 192 3.98 15.39 -25.88
N VAL A 193 4.99 15.92 -26.57
CA VAL A 193 4.80 17.05 -27.48
C VAL A 193 3.80 16.50 -28.49
N SER A 194 2.54 16.95 -28.40
CA SER A 194 1.57 16.70 -29.45
C SER A 194 2.20 17.32 -30.69
N GLU A 195 2.70 16.47 -31.57
CA GLU A 195 3.00 16.88 -32.93
C GLU A 195 1.68 17.41 -33.50
N VAL A 196 1.57 18.74 -33.48
CA VAL A 196 0.63 19.46 -34.30
C VAL A 196 1.23 19.37 -35.70
N ALA A 197 0.72 18.45 -36.48
CA ALA A 197 0.80 18.47 -37.92
C ALA A 197 -0.60 18.60 -38.48
#